data_ae9f1b6681870e71251450d473339bf0
#
_entry.id   ae9f1b6681870e71251450d473339bf0
#
_cell.length_a   1.000
_cell.length_b   1.000
_cell.length_c   1.000
_cell.angle_alpha   90.00
_cell.angle_beta   90.00
_cell.angle_gamma   90.00
#
_symmetry.space_group_name_H-M   'P 1'
#
loop_
_entity.id
_entity.type
_entity.pdbx_description
1 polymer ?
#
loop_
_entity_poly.entity_id
_entity_poly.type
_entity_poly.pdbx_seq_one_letter_code
_entity_poly.pdbx_strand_id
1 'polypeptide(L)' 'FSQILQQKKQDLACYYLLETDDSITNIALNLGFKDASNFNRAFQRWYQTTPSEFRSDNNRPK' A
#
# COMPACT_ATOMS: atom_id res chain seq x y z
N PHE A 1 1.34 9.23 18.07
CA PHE A 1 1.53 7.90 17.95
C PHE A 1 0.44 6.96 18.27
N SER A 2 -0.24 7.13 19.34
CA SER A 2 -1.26 6.20 19.69
C SER A 2 -2.37 6.17 18.68
N GLN A 3 -2.60 7.23 18.01
CA GLN A 3 -3.67 7.25 17.08
C GLN A 3 -3.41 6.44 15.86
N ILE A 4 -2.27 5.88 15.75
CA ILE A 4 -1.96 5.09 14.62
C ILE A 4 -2.86 3.90 14.44
N LEU A 5 -3.52 3.50 15.46
CA LEU A 5 -4.35 2.33 15.37
C LEU A 5 -5.30 2.37 14.21
N GLN A 6 -5.78 3.54 13.88
CA GLN A 6 -6.77 3.61 12.85
C GLN A 6 -6.22 3.60 11.47
N GLN A 7 -4.95 3.93 11.34
CA GLN A 7 -4.36 4.01 10.03
C GLN A 7 -3.38 2.92 9.77
N LYS A 8 -3.49 1.86 10.52
CA LYS A 8 -2.52 0.82 10.43
C LYS A 8 -2.37 0.26 9.02
N LYS A 9 -3.48 -0.01 8.35
CA LYS A 9 -3.39 -0.59 7.02
C LYS A 9 -2.77 0.38 6.03
N GLN A 10 -3.11 1.64 6.13
CA GLN A 10 -2.54 2.62 5.23
C GLN A 10 -1.05 2.76 5.46
N ASP A 11 -0.65 2.84 6.71
CA ASP A 11 0.76 2.97 7.02
C ASP A 11 1.55 1.76 6.56
N LEU A 12 1.02 0.57 6.79
CA LEU A 12 1.69 -0.63 6.38
C LEU A 12 1.78 -0.73 4.87
N ALA A 13 0.72 -0.31 4.18
CA ALA A 13 0.74 -0.35 2.73
C ALA A 13 1.86 0.53 2.20
N CYS A 14 1.97 1.73 2.71
CA CYS A 14 3.03 2.62 2.28
C CYS A 14 4.39 2.04 2.61
N TYR A 15 4.53 1.48 3.79
CA TYR A 15 5.79 0.90 4.20
C TYR A 15 6.20 -0.20 3.24
N TYR A 16 5.28 -1.13 2.96
CA TYR A 16 5.62 -2.24 2.08
C TYR A 16 5.95 -1.75 0.68
N LEU A 17 5.21 -0.77 0.21
CA LEU A 17 5.43 -0.28 -1.14
C LEU A 17 6.77 0.43 -1.29
N LEU A 18 7.18 1.15 -0.26
CA LEU A 18 8.38 1.96 -0.36
C LEU A 18 9.62 1.27 0.19
N GLU A 19 9.44 0.43 1.20
CA GLU A 19 10.59 -0.16 1.88
C GLU A 19 10.88 -1.59 1.46
N THR A 20 9.96 -2.23 0.77
CA THR A 20 10.19 -3.60 0.34
C THR A 20 9.92 -3.72 -1.13
N ASP A 21 10.35 -4.84 -1.71
CA ASP A 21 10.11 -5.11 -3.12
C ASP A 21 8.99 -6.10 -3.32
N ASP A 22 8.17 -6.31 -2.32
CA ASP A 22 7.07 -7.24 -2.44
C ASP A 22 6.14 -6.84 -3.57
N SER A 23 5.54 -7.84 -4.21
CA SER A 23 4.59 -7.55 -5.26
C SER A 23 3.32 -6.98 -4.66
N ILE A 24 2.55 -6.29 -5.48
CA ILE A 24 1.30 -5.70 -5.02
C ILE A 24 0.39 -6.78 -4.46
N THR A 25 0.32 -7.93 -5.13
CA THR A 25 -0.51 -9.02 -4.66
C THR A 25 -0.06 -9.50 -3.28
N ASN A 26 1.24 -9.64 -3.11
CA ASN A 26 1.77 -10.10 -1.85
C ASN A 26 1.46 -9.12 -0.73
N ILE A 27 1.60 -7.84 -1.02
CA ILE A 27 1.29 -6.82 -0.03
C ILE A 27 -0.17 -6.86 0.33
N ALA A 28 -1.04 -7.03 -0.67
CA ALA A 28 -2.47 -7.11 -0.40
C ALA A 28 -2.78 -8.24 0.56
N LEU A 29 -2.19 -9.39 0.33
CA LEU A 29 -2.45 -10.53 1.20
C LEU A 29 -1.92 -10.30 2.60
N ASN A 30 -0.77 -9.68 2.70
CA ASN A 30 -0.20 -9.39 4.00
C ASN A 30 -1.05 -8.43 4.80
N LEU A 31 -1.75 -7.55 4.12
CA LEU A 31 -2.60 -6.59 4.79
C LEU A 31 -3.98 -7.15 5.11
N GLY A 32 -4.28 -8.34 4.62
CA GLY A 32 -5.55 -8.95 4.94
C GLY A 32 -6.59 -8.81 3.85
N PHE A 33 -6.21 -8.36 2.68
CA PHE A 33 -7.16 -8.26 1.58
C PHE A 33 -7.25 -9.60 0.86
N LYS A 34 -8.37 -9.83 0.21
CA LYS A 34 -8.58 -11.06 -0.49
C LYS A 34 -7.67 -11.19 -1.70
N ASP A 35 -7.48 -10.11 -2.41
CA ASP A 35 -6.65 -10.14 -3.60
C ASP A 35 -6.21 -8.72 -3.90
N ALA A 36 -5.40 -8.60 -4.94
CA ALA A 36 -4.84 -7.31 -5.29
C ALA A 36 -5.89 -6.32 -5.73
N SER A 37 -6.97 -6.80 -6.35
CA SER A 37 -8.02 -5.90 -6.80
C SER A 37 -8.65 -5.17 -5.62
N ASN A 38 -8.93 -5.89 -4.56
CA ASN A 38 -9.50 -5.26 -3.38
C ASN A 38 -8.55 -4.26 -2.77
N PHE A 39 -7.28 -4.61 -2.72
CA PHE A 39 -6.28 -3.71 -2.19
C PHE A 39 -6.19 -2.45 -3.06
N ASN A 40 -6.19 -2.62 -4.38
CA ASN A 40 -6.12 -1.48 -5.27
C ASN A 40 -7.25 -0.52 -5.03
N ARG A 41 -8.46 -1.04 -4.87
CA ARG A 41 -9.60 -0.19 -4.63
C ARG A 41 -9.47 0.58 -3.34
N ALA A 42 -9.08 -0.11 -2.27
CA ALA A 42 -8.91 0.55 -1.00
C ALA A 42 -7.84 1.61 -1.08
N PHE A 43 -6.74 1.30 -1.73
CA PHE A 43 -5.65 2.25 -1.82
C PHE A 43 -6.08 3.49 -2.60
N GLN A 44 -6.84 3.31 -3.67
CA GLN A 44 -7.31 4.46 -4.42
C GLN A 44 -8.22 5.35 -3.58
N ARG A 45 -8.97 4.74 -2.69
CA ARG A 45 -9.81 5.54 -1.81
C ARG A 45 -8.98 6.31 -0.80
N TRP A 46 -7.89 5.72 -0.36
CA TRP A 46 -7.04 6.38 0.63
C TRP A 46 -6.23 7.52 0.03
N TYR A 47 -5.63 7.28 -1.11
CA TYR A 47 -4.67 8.23 -1.68
C TYR A 47 -5.00 8.66 -3.09
N GLN A 48 -6.05 8.12 -3.67
CA GLN A 48 -6.50 8.48 -5.02
C GLN A 48 -5.46 8.16 -6.07
N THR A 49 -4.73 7.09 -5.85
CA THR A 49 -3.77 6.59 -6.81
C THR A 49 -3.66 5.10 -6.58
N THR A 50 -3.14 4.37 -7.55
CA THR A 50 -2.98 2.94 -7.37
C THR A 50 -1.69 2.66 -6.62
N PRO A 51 -1.60 1.51 -5.96
CA PRO A 51 -0.36 1.15 -5.28
C PRO A 51 0.82 1.10 -6.23
N SER A 52 0.57 0.63 -7.43
CA SER A 52 1.64 0.51 -8.41
C SER A 52 2.18 1.88 -8.78
N GLU A 53 1.29 2.82 -9.02
CA GLU A 53 1.70 4.16 -9.35
C GLU A 53 2.35 4.86 -8.18
N PHE A 54 1.82 4.62 -7.00
CA PHE A 54 2.38 5.22 -5.81
C PHE A 54 3.83 4.77 -5.63
N ARG A 55 4.08 3.48 -5.78
CA ARG A 55 5.43 2.96 -5.66
C ARG A 55 6.34 3.55 -6.73
N SER A 56 5.85 3.57 -7.95
CA SER A 56 6.66 4.05 -9.05
C SER A 56 7.02 5.52 -8.86
N ASP A 57 6.05 6.29 -8.41
CA ASP A 57 6.26 7.71 -8.25
C ASP A 57 7.22 8.02 -7.12
N ASN A 58 7.15 7.25 -6.04
CA ASN A 58 7.98 7.51 -4.88
C ASN A 58 9.30 6.76 -4.87
N ASN A 59 9.43 5.80 -5.74
CA ASN A 59 10.64 4.97 -5.77
C ASN A 59 11.48 5.24 -6.98
N ARG A 60 11.36 6.41 -7.54
CA ARG A 60 12.11 6.71 -8.73
C ARG A 60 13.57 6.95 -8.38
N PRO A 61 14.45 6.60 -9.28
CA PRO A 61 15.87 6.76 -9.01
C PRO A 61 16.26 8.23 -9.01
N LYS A 62 17.28 8.51 -8.29
CA LYS A 62 17.81 9.86 -8.26
C LYS A 62 18.92 10.04 -9.26
#